data_21903627adcdb67879db135f949d5855
#
_entry.id   21903627adcdb67879db135f949d5855
#
_cell.length_a   1.000
_cell.length_b   1.000
_cell.length_c   1.000
_cell.angle_alpha   90.00
_cell.angle_beta   90.00
_cell.angle_gamma   90.00
#
_symmetry.space_group_name_H-M   'P 1'
#
loop_
_entity.id
_entity.type
_entity.pdbx_description
1 polymer ?
#
loop_
_entity_poly.entity_id
_entity_poly.type
_entity_poly.pdbx_seq_one_letter_code
_entity_poly.pdbx_strand_id
1 'polypeptide(L)'
;KKATGDADDLKKVEGIGPKIASTLVEAGIATFSDLAKATPEAISEIIADVRGNHVTDTWPAQAQLAADGKWDELKKWQDELDGGKA
;
A
#
# COMPACT_ATOMS: atom_id res chain seq x y z
N LYS A 1 6.74 2.10 20.22
CA LYS A 1 6.22 2.36 19.51
C LYS A 1 4.88 2.49 19.68
N LYS A 2 4.29 2.90 19.77
CA LYS A 2 3.29 3.00 19.72
C LYS A 2 2.46 3.14 18.91
N ALA A 3 1.72 3.19 19.50
CA ALA A 3 0.84 2.88 18.47
C ALA A 3 1.27 3.47 17.18
N THR A 4 1.58 4.69 17.20
CA THR A 4 2.08 5.31 15.99
C THR A 4 3.45 4.80 15.61
N GLY A 5 4.20 4.38 16.60
CA GLY A 5 5.50 3.81 16.32
C GLY A 5 5.42 2.46 15.63
N ASP A 6 4.25 1.83 15.72
CA ASP A 6 4.05 0.52 15.10
C ASP A 6 3.58 0.61 13.66
N ALA A 7 3.23 1.80 13.21
CA ALA A 7 2.73 1.95 11.84
C ALA A 7 3.86 1.75 10.84
N ASP A 8 3.55 1.07 9.76
CA ASP A 8 4.50 0.85 8.69
C ASP A 8 4.44 2.00 7.69
N ASP A 9 5.49 2.15 6.91
CA ASP A 9 5.54 3.16 5.86
C ASP A 9 4.85 2.61 4.62
N LEU A 10 3.56 2.88 4.51
CA LEU A 10 2.78 2.37 3.39
C LEU A 10 3.22 2.93 2.05
N LYS A 11 4.00 3.98 2.05
CA LYS A 11 4.53 4.54 0.79
C LYS A 11 5.51 3.60 0.11
N LYS A 12 5.94 2.54 0.80
CA LYS A 12 6.77 1.52 0.18
C LYS A 12 6.02 0.72 -0.87
N VAL A 13 4.70 0.76 -0.83
CA VAL A 13 3.88 0.10 -1.84
C VAL A 13 3.83 0.99 -3.09
N GLU A 14 4.07 0.38 -4.24
CA GLU A 14 4.03 1.12 -5.51
C GLU A 14 2.63 1.68 -5.73
N GLY A 15 2.55 2.97 -5.94
CA GLY A 15 1.28 3.64 -6.17
C GLY A 15 0.72 4.38 -4.97
N ILE A 16 1.27 4.15 -3.77
CA ILE A 16 0.80 4.83 -2.57
C ILE A 16 1.72 6.01 -2.26
N GLY A 17 1.16 7.21 -2.37
CA GLY A 17 1.86 8.43 -2.00
C GLY A 17 1.52 8.84 -0.58
N PRO A 18 2.07 10.00 -0.12
CA PRO A 18 1.84 10.44 1.27
C PRO A 18 0.37 10.67 1.60
N LYS A 19 -0.38 11.22 0.67
CA LYS A 19 -1.79 11.51 0.92
C LYS A 19 -2.60 10.22 1.09
N ILE A 20 -2.34 9.24 0.22
CA ILE A 20 -3.03 7.97 0.29
C ILE A 20 -2.63 7.23 1.56
N ALA A 21 -1.35 7.22 1.89
CA ALA A 21 -0.88 6.58 3.10
C ALA A 21 -1.56 7.16 4.33
N SER A 22 -1.64 8.48 4.40
CA SER A 22 -2.30 9.16 5.52
C SER A 22 -3.78 8.79 5.60
N THR A 23 -4.45 8.75 4.46
CA THR A 23 -5.86 8.42 4.39
C THR A 23 -6.10 6.99 4.87
N LEU A 24 -5.24 6.06 4.47
CA LEU A 24 -5.36 4.67 4.89
C LEU A 24 -5.16 4.53 6.40
N VAL A 25 -4.18 5.23 6.95
CA VAL A 25 -3.93 5.21 8.38
C VAL A 25 -5.16 5.70 9.15
N GLU A 26 -5.77 6.77 8.68
CA GLU A 26 -6.97 7.30 9.32
C GLU A 26 -8.12 6.32 9.28
N ALA A 27 -8.14 5.47 8.28
CA ALA A 27 -9.18 4.45 8.13
C ALA A 27 -8.88 3.18 8.90
N GLY A 28 -7.75 3.12 9.60
CA GLY A 28 -7.38 1.96 10.39
C GLY A 28 -6.41 1.02 9.72
N ILE A 29 -5.91 1.38 8.54
CA ILE A 29 -4.93 0.57 7.81
C ILE A 29 -3.57 1.24 8.00
N ALA A 30 -2.86 0.84 9.05
CA ALA A 30 -1.61 1.47 9.41
C ALA A 30 -0.39 0.59 9.17
N THR A 31 -0.58 -0.69 8.92
CA THR A 31 0.52 -1.62 8.72
C THR A 31 0.38 -2.36 7.40
N PHE A 32 1.49 -2.95 6.96
CA PHE A 32 1.44 -3.79 5.76
C PHE A 32 0.50 -4.97 5.94
N SER A 33 0.47 -5.55 7.14
CA SER A 33 -0.45 -6.65 7.42
C SER A 33 -1.90 -6.22 7.24
N ASP A 34 -2.23 -5.04 7.76
CA ASP A 34 -3.59 -4.53 7.62
C ASP A 34 -3.94 -4.31 6.15
N LEU A 35 -3.01 -3.74 5.41
CA LEU A 35 -3.24 -3.47 3.99
C LEU A 35 -3.38 -4.78 3.20
N ALA A 36 -2.58 -5.78 3.56
CA ALA A 36 -2.62 -7.06 2.88
C ALA A 36 -3.95 -7.77 3.06
N LYS A 37 -4.64 -7.50 4.15
CA LYS A 37 -5.94 -8.11 4.43
C LYS A 37 -7.10 -7.34 3.80
N ALA A 38 -6.85 -6.13 3.34
CA ALA A 38 -7.88 -5.32 2.71
C ALA A 38 -8.10 -5.78 1.28
N THR A 39 -9.33 -5.59 0.79
CA THR A 39 -9.59 -5.87 -0.61
C THR A 39 -9.33 -4.62 -1.44
N PRO A 40 -8.99 -4.77 -2.73
CA PRO A 40 -8.83 -3.61 -3.58
C PRO A 40 -10.06 -2.70 -3.60
N GLU A 41 -11.24 -3.30 -3.55
CA GLU A 41 -12.48 -2.53 -3.53
C GLU A 41 -12.60 -1.68 -2.28
N ALA A 42 -12.26 -2.26 -1.13
CA ALA A 42 -12.33 -1.52 0.13
C ALA A 42 -11.31 -0.37 0.13
N ILE A 43 -10.13 -0.63 -0.38
CA ILE A 43 -9.10 0.40 -0.47
C ILE A 43 -9.57 1.53 -1.37
N SER A 44 -10.14 1.19 -2.51
CA SER A 44 -10.65 2.20 -3.44
C SER A 44 -11.71 3.09 -2.80
N GLU A 45 -12.58 2.52 -1.98
CA GLU A 45 -13.60 3.29 -1.28
C GLU A 45 -12.98 4.23 -0.26
N ILE A 46 -11.96 3.75 0.44
CA ILE A 46 -11.29 4.56 1.46
C ILE A 46 -10.64 5.79 0.84
N ILE A 47 -10.02 5.61 -0.33
CA ILE A 47 -9.29 6.71 -0.97
C ILE A 47 -10.11 7.40 -2.05
N ALA A 48 -11.42 7.19 -2.06
CA ALA A 48 -12.27 7.77 -3.10
C ALA A 48 -12.17 9.30 -3.15
N ASP A 49 -11.88 9.92 -2.01
CA ASP A 49 -11.76 11.37 -1.92
C ASP A 49 -10.38 11.88 -2.33
N VAL A 50 -9.42 11.00 -2.49
CA VAL A 50 -8.09 11.39 -2.91
C VAL A 50 -8.09 11.58 -4.43
N ARG A 51 -7.60 12.71 -4.88
CA ARG A 51 -7.61 13.02 -6.30
C ARG A 51 -6.74 12.07 -7.11
N GLY A 52 -7.17 11.79 -8.31
CA GLY A 52 -6.43 11.01 -9.28
C GLY A 52 -6.99 9.61 -9.44
N ASN A 53 -6.48 8.91 -10.43
CA ASN A 53 -6.86 7.53 -10.68
C ASN A 53 -5.86 6.63 -10.01
N HIS A 54 -6.35 5.75 -9.16
CA HIS A 54 -5.48 4.84 -8.42
C HIS A 54 -5.89 3.41 -8.70
N VAL A 55 -4.92 2.61 -9.15
CA VAL A 55 -5.15 1.18 -9.37
C VAL A 55 -4.70 0.46 -8.11
N THR A 56 -5.67 -0.01 -7.34
CA THR A 56 -5.40 -0.62 -6.03
C THR A 56 -5.21 -2.13 -6.10
N ASP A 57 -5.34 -2.71 -7.29
CA ASP A 57 -5.38 -4.17 -7.44
C ASP A 57 -4.15 -4.88 -6.89
N THR A 58 -2.98 -4.26 -7.00
CA THR A 58 -1.74 -4.89 -6.56
C THR A 58 -1.35 -4.52 -5.14
N TRP A 59 -2.03 -3.56 -4.53
CA TRP A 59 -1.61 -3.06 -3.23
C TRP A 59 -1.65 -4.11 -2.12
N PRO A 60 -2.73 -4.89 -1.97
CA PRO A 60 -2.72 -5.92 -0.94
C PRO A 60 -1.61 -6.95 -1.14
N ALA A 61 -1.36 -7.35 -2.39
CA ALA A 61 -0.31 -8.33 -2.66
C ALA A 61 1.08 -7.75 -2.38
N GLN A 62 1.31 -6.49 -2.76
CA GLN A 62 2.57 -5.83 -2.43
C GLN A 62 2.74 -5.74 -0.92
N ALA A 63 1.67 -5.40 -0.21
CA ALA A 63 1.71 -5.29 1.23
C ALA A 63 2.01 -6.64 1.87
N GLN A 64 1.49 -7.72 1.30
CA GLN A 64 1.76 -9.05 1.83
C GLN A 64 3.25 -9.38 1.74
N LEU A 65 3.88 -9.06 0.63
CA LEU A 65 5.31 -9.27 0.48
C LEU A 65 6.09 -8.45 1.51
N ALA A 66 5.68 -7.21 1.71
CA ALA A 66 6.33 -6.35 2.68
C ALA A 66 6.16 -6.89 4.11
N ALA A 67 4.96 -7.35 4.44
CA ALA A 67 4.67 -7.90 5.76
C ALA A 67 5.49 -9.15 6.02
N ASP A 68 5.74 -9.93 4.98
CA ASP A 68 6.52 -11.15 5.08
C ASP A 68 8.02 -10.89 5.07
N GLY A 69 8.42 -9.65 4.87
CA GLY A 69 9.84 -9.30 4.80
C GLY A 69 10.50 -9.64 3.48
N LYS A 70 9.71 -9.90 2.46
CA LYS A 70 10.23 -10.29 1.15
C LYS A 70 10.49 -9.07 0.28
N TRP A 71 11.35 -8.20 0.77
CA TRP A 71 11.62 -6.93 0.12
C TRP A 71 12.25 -7.08 -1.27
N ASP A 72 13.09 -8.10 -1.44
CA ASP A 72 13.72 -8.34 -2.75
C ASP A 72 12.67 -8.69 -3.80
N GLU A 73 11.71 -9.53 -3.42
CA GLU A 73 10.66 -9.91 -4.34
C GLU A 73 9.75 -8.74 -4.64
N LEU A 74 9.45 -7.96 -3.61
CA LEU A 74 8.61 -6.78 -3.78
C LEU A 74 9.27 -5.79 -4.72
N LYS A 75 10.55 -5.52 -4.51
CA LYS A 75 11.28 -4.58 -5.35
C LYS A 75 11.31 -5.06 -6.80
N LYS A 76 11.53 -6.33 -7.00
CA LYS A 76 11.56 -6.90 -8.33
C LYS A 76 10.22 -6.71 -9.04
N TRP A 77 9.14 -6.97 -8.32
CA TRP A 77 7.81 -6.79 -8.87
C TRP A 77 7.53 -5.32 -9.16
N GLN A 78 7.92 -4.44 -8.25
CA GLN A 78 7.73 -3.01 -8.45
C GLN A 78 8.49 -2.52 -9.68
N ASP A 79 9.69 -3.06 -9.91
CA ASP A 79 10.45 -2.71 -11.11
C ASP A 79 9.70 -3.12 -12.36
N GLU A 80 9.04 -4.26 -12.33
CA GLU A 80 8.24 -4.72 -13.46
C GLU A 80 7.03 -3.84 -13.68
N LEU A 81 6.36 -3.43 -12.59
CA LEU A 81 5.22 -2.54 -12.68
C LEU A 81 5.62 -1.19 -13.27
N ASP A 82 6.75 -0.69 -12.81
CA ASP A 82 7.27 0.59 -13.28
C ASP A 82 7.75 0.50 -14.72
N GLY A 83 8.45 -0.57 -15.03
CA GLY A 83 8.96 -0.79 -16.37
C GLY A 83 7.85 -0.92 -17.40
N GLY A 84 6.71 -1.43 -16.98
CA GLY A 84 5.57 -1.55 -17.86
C GLY A 84 5.01 -0.22 -18.33
N LYS A 85 5.34 0.84 -17.63
CA LYS A 85 4.90 2.17 -18.00
C LYS A 85 5.77 2.81 -19.05
N ALA A 86 6.98 2.36 -19.08
CA ALA A 86 7.91 2.93 -20.03
C ALA A 86 7.68 2.36 -21.42
#